data_8fbe338c3a4331128c5e6f51cbbc5fcb
#
_entry.id   8fbe338c3a4331128c5e6f51cbbc5fcb
#
_cell.length_a   1.000
_cell.length_b   1.000
_cell.length_c   1.000
_cell.angle_alpha   90.00
_cell.angle_beta   90.00
_cell.angle_gamma   90.00
#
_symmetry.space_group_name_H-M   'P 1'
#
loop_
_entity.id
_entity.type
_entity.pdbx_description
1 polymer ?
#
loop_
_entity_poly.entity_id
_entity_poly.type
_entity_poly.pdbx_seq_one_letter_code
_entity_poly.pdbx_strand_id
1 'polypeptide(L)'
;MNKKELEAFACLEKMDREATLIGHIGAVLGYDFETAMSKQGGEERGKQMAYLSSLTHNLVAGPKMKEVLDVLSSVQDATDEQKALIRVHRKLYEDESVLPVDLVQALSEASSNCQNQWFEARKTGDYKAFAPYLERLVELTKESAQRSSHGRSLYDTLLYKYDMGFDSAEIATLFDGMEKTIKAVMEQVSSSTKKVTDQDEAFLYEKYDIEKQKAFSKQVLTDMGFEFDRSSIGVVAHPFTSNVGEDDIRITTRFEDPNVTSQLFTIVHEGGHAIYEMGASSGWIKGT
;
A
#
# COMPACT_ATOMS: atom_id res chain seq x y z
N MET A 1 34.39 -3.97 2.83
CA MET A 1 33.90 -4.27 4.22
C MET A 1 34.84 -5.24 4.92
N ASN A 2 35.15 -4.98 6.18
CA ASN A 2 35.91 -5.90 7.05
C ASN A 2 35.01 -7.08 7.54
N LYS A 3 35.60 -8.07 8.25
CA LYS A 3 34.88 -9.28 8.69
C LYS A 3 33.63 -8.95 9.53
N LYS A 4 33.74 -7.98 10.48
CA LYS A 4 32.64 -7.59 11.36
C LYS A 4 31.52 -6.92 10.59
N GLU A 5 31.85 -6.09 9.61
CA GLU A 5 30.89 -5.43 8.73
C GLU A 5 30.17 -6.43 7.81
N LEU A 6 30.88 -7.44 7.28
CA LEU A 6 30.28 -8.53 6.49
C LEU A 6 29.31 -9.37 7.33
N GLU A 7 29.67 -9.71 8.57
CA GLU A 7 28.78 -10.45 9.48
C GLU A 7 27.54 -9.62 9.85
N ALA A 8 27.71 -8.32 10.07
CA ALA A 8 26.59 -7.40 10.34
C ALA A 8 25.68 -7.25 9.11
N PHE A 9 26.25 -7.15 7.92
CA PHE A 9 25.48 -7.06 6.68
C PHE A 9 24.67 -8.34 6.42
N ALA A 10 25.27 -9.52 6.57
CA ALA A 10 24.57 -10.80 6.47
C ALA A 10 23.42 -10.93 7.50
N CYS A 11 23.62 -10.35 8.71
CA CYS A 11 22.56 -10.28 9.72
C CYS A 11 21.43 -9.35 9.26
N LEU A 12 21.74 -8.19 8.69
CA LEU A 12 20.75 -7.25 8.14
C LEU A 12 19.91 -7.90 7.05
N GLU A 13 20.55 -8.56 6.08
CA GLU A 13 19.84 -9.29 5.01
C GLU A 13 18.92 -10.39 5.55
N LYS A 14 19.35 -11.10 6.61
CA LYS A 14 18.49 -12.09 7.25
C LYS A 14 17.26 -11.46 7.90
N MET A 15 17.45 -10.35 8.61
CA MET A 15 16.36 -9.62 9.25
C MET A 15 15.39 -9.04 8.21
N ASP A 16 15.91 -8.52 7.11
CA ASP A 16 15.12 -8.03 5.97
C ASP A 16 14.25 -9.15 5.37
N ARG A 17 14.82 -10.29 5.07
CA ARG A 17 14.07 -11.46 4.58
C ARG A 17 13.00 -11.93 5.55
N GLU A 18 13.26 -11.91 6.85
CA GLU A 18 12.30 -12.29 7.86
C GLU A 18 11.14 -11.27 7.94
N ALA A 19 11.45 -9.97 7.89
CA ALA A 19 10.44 -8.91 7.83
C ALA A 19 9.57 -9.03 6.57
N THR A 20 10.18 -9.29 5.42
CA THR A 20 9.48 -9.52 4.15
C THR A 20 8.53 -10.71 4.23
N LEU A 21 8.96 -11.84 4.80
CA LEU A 21 8.10 -13.03 4.97
C LEU A 21 6.91 -12.73 5.90
N ILE A 22 7.13 -12.00 6.99
CA ILE A 22 6.03 -11.58 7.88
C ILE A 22 5.07 -10.66 7.12
N GLY A 23 5.59 -9.76 6.30
CA GLY A 23 4.81 -8.88 5.42
C GLY A 23 3.96 -9.68 4.42
N HIS A 24 4.52 -10.69 3.76
CA HIS A 24 3.79 -11.57 2.84
C HIS A 24 2.68 -12.36 3.55
N ILE A 25 2.92 -12.86 4.78
CA ILE A 25 1.86 -13.49 5.59
C ILE A 25 0.74 -12.48 5.88
N GLY A 26 1.10 -11.25 6.25
CA GLY A 26 0.14 -10.16 6.46
C GLY A 26 -0.66 -9.85 5.19
N ALA A 27 -0.02 -9.84 4.03
CA ALA A 27 -0.67 -9.63 2.73
C ALA A 27 -1.67 -10.74 2.39
N VAL A 28 -1.34 -12.02 2.67
CA VAL A 28 -2.30 -13.14 2.54
C VAL A 28 -3.51 -12.93 3.44
N LEU A 29 -3.29 -12.56 4.70
CA LEU A 29 -4.38 -12.32 5.65
C LEU A 29 -5.23 -11.11 5.25
N GLY A 30 -4.60 -10.06 4.70
CA GLY A 30 -5.30 -8.89 4.17
C GLY A 30 -6.13 -9.23 2.94
N TYR A 31 -5.58 -10.00 2.01
CA TYR A 31 -6.32 -10.45 0.83
C TYR A 31 -7.52 -11.33 1.21
N ASP A 32 -7.32 -12.28 2.15
CA ASP A 32 -8.41 -13.12 2.65
C ASP A 32 -9.50 -12.30 3.37
N PHE A 33 -9.10 -11.27 4.13
CA PHE A 33 -10.03 -10.34 4.78
C PHE A 33 -11.02 -9.71 3.81
N GLU A 34 -10.53 -9.28 2.64
CA GLU A 34 -11.33 -8.60 1.62
C GLU A 34 -12.12 -9.56 0.72
N THR A 35 -11.68 -10.82 0.60
CA THR A 35 -12.21 -11.76 -0.42
C THR A 35 -13.00 -12.91 0.15
N ALA A 36 -12.49 -13.63 1.17
CA ALA A 36 -13.01 -14.92 1.59
C ALA A 36 -13.35 -15.01 3.08
N MET A 37 -12.87 -14.08 3.91
CA MET A 37 -13.11 -14.12 5.36
C MET A 37 -14.59 -14.07 5.70
N SER A 38 -15.01 -14.87 6.69
CA SER A 38 -16.36 -14.82 7.22
C SER A 38 -16.67 -13.48 7.91
N LYS A 39 -17.92 -13.02 7.86
CA LYS A 39 -18.35 -11.74 8.47
C LYS A 39 -18.02 -11.63 9.97
N GLN A 40 -17.98 -12.72 10.70
CA GLN A 40 -17.70 -12.74 12.15
C GLN A 40 -16.20 -12.87 12.45
N GLY A 41 -15.35 -13.09 11.44
CA GLY A 41 -13.92 -13.29 11.61
C GLY A 41 -13.10 -12.02 11.87
N GLY A 42 -13.71 -10.83 11.76
CA GLY A 42 -12.99 -9.56 11.75
C GLY A 42 -12.22 -9.25 13.04
N GLU A 43 -12.80 -9.56 14.22
CA GLU A 43 -12.11 -9.33 15.50
C GLU A 43 -10.85 -10.19 15.63
N GLU A 44 -10.95 -11.47 15.29
CA GLU A 44 -9.82 -12.39 15.36
C GLU A 44 -8.75 -12.04 14.32
N ARG A 45 -9.16 -11.62 13.12
CA ARG A 45 -8.24 -11.10 12.09
C ARG A 45 -7.50 -9.87 12.57
N GLY A 46 -8.16 -8.93 13.25
CA GLY A 46 -7.52 -7.78 13.86
C GLY A 46 -6.41 -8.19 14.83
N LYS A 47 -6.63 -9.18 15.69
CA LYS A 47 -5.62 -9.71 16.61
C LYS A 47 -4.46 -10.37 15.88
N GLN A 48 -4.72 -11.15 14.82
CA GLN A 48 -3.68 -11.74 13.98
C GLN A 48 -2.79 -10.69 13.32
N MET A 49 -3.40 -9.66 12.73
CA MET A 49 -2.66 -8.56 12.11
C MET A 49 -1.84 -7.76 13.13
N ALA A 50 -2.41 -7.46 14.30
CA ALA A 50 -1.68 -6.79 15.38
C ALA A 50 -0.48 -7.60 15.88
N TYR A 51 -0.62 -8.93 15.95
CA TYR A 51 0.49 -9.82 16.31
C TYR A 51 1.62 -9.76 15.27
N LEU A 52 1.31 -9.86 13.97
CA LEU A 52 2.30 -9.72 12.89
C LEU A 52 2.96 -8.34 12.92
N SER A 53 2.19 -7.27 13.13
CA SER A 53 2.71 -5.91 13.26
C SER A 53 3.71 -5.79 14.41
N SER A 54 3.44 -6.43 15.55
CA SER A 54 4.38 -6.42 16.68
C SER A 54 5.64 -7.23 16.41
N LEU A 55 5.54 -8.36 15.68
CA LEU A 55 6.73 -9.13 15.26
C LEU A 55 7.63 -8.30 14.34
N THR A 56 7.04 -7.68 13.31
CA THR A 56 7.79 -6.80 12.39
C THR A 56 8.43 -5.64 13.16
N HIS A 57 7.67 -4.97 14.02
CA HIS A 57 8.19 -3.86 14.82
C HIS A 57 9.38 -4.29 15.70
N ASN A 58 9.29 -5.40 16.42
CA ASN A 58 10.39 -5.91 17.23
C ASN A 58 11.63 -6.26 16.39
N LEU A 59 11.43 -6.70 15.14
CA LEU A 59 12.51 -7.02 14.22
C LEU A 59 13.21 -5.75 13.71
N VAL A 60 12.44 -4.75 13.25
CA VAL A 60 12.98 -3.54 12.62
C VAL A 60 13.41 -2.46 13.62
N ALA A 61 12.79 -2.39 14.80
CA ALA A 61 13.05 -1.40 15.85
C ALA A 61 13.76 -1.96 17.09
N GLY A 62 14.07 -3.24 17.10
CA GLY A 62 14.65 -3.93 18.24
C GLY A 62 16.14 -3.65 18.44
N PRO A 63 16.69 -4.01 19.62
CA PRO A 63 18.11 -3.77 19.97
C PRO A 63 19.09 -4.41 18.98
N LYS A 64 18.72 -5.54 18.39
CA LYS A 64 19.57 -6.24 17.42
C LYS A 64 19.72 -5.46 16.11
N MET A 65 18.65 -4.84 15.63
CA MET A 65 18.71 -3.94 14.46
C MET A 65 19.64 -2.75 14.76
N LYS A 66 19.50 -2.15 15.94
CA LYS A 66 20.39 -1.07 16.37
C LYS A 66 21.85 -1.48 16.31
N GLU A 67 22.20 -2.61 16.94
CA GLU A 67 23.57 -3.15 16.96
C GLU A 67 24.14 -3.32 15.55
N VAL A 68 23.34 -3.90 14.65
CA VAL A 68 23.71 -4.14 13.25
C VAL A 68 23.94 -2.83 12.51
N LEU A 69 23.00 -1.89 12.63
CA LEU A 69 23.09 -0.59 11.97
C LEU A 69 24.23 0.28 12.50
N ASP A 70 24.54 0.20 13.81
CA ASP A 70 25.69 0.90 14.40
C ASP A 70 27.02 0.41 13.79
N VAL A 71 27.17 -0.91 13.59
CA VAL A 71 28.36 -1.48 12.92
C VAL A 71 28.43 -1.02 11.46
N LEU A 72 27.30 -0.94 10.75
CA LEU A 72 27.24 -0.58 9.34
C LEU A 72 27.29 0.94 9.07
N SER A 73 27.27 1.77 10.13
CA SER A 73 27.23 3.23 10.00
C SER A 73 28.46 3.85 9.33
N SER A 74 29.61 3.19 9.42
CA SER A 74 30.91 3.68 8.93
C SER A 74 31.42 2.96 7.68
N VAL A 75 30.62 2.05 7.10
CA VAL A 75 31.02 1.29 5.91
C VAL A 75 31.16 2.21 4.70
N GLN A 76 32.38 2.21 4.12
CA GLN A 76 32.70 3.00 2.91
C GLN A 76 32.64 2.16 1.63
N ASP A 77 33.09 0.90 1.70
CA ASP A 77 33.25 -0.01 0.57
C ASP A 77 32.02 -0.91 0.36
N ALA A 78 30.81 -0.33 0.47
CA ALA A 78 29.56 -1.02 0.17
C ALA A 78 29.13 -0.77 -1.27
N THR A 79 28.46 -1.75 -1.92
CA THR A 79 27.78 -1.52 -3.20
C THR A 79 26.60 -0.56 -3.04
N ASP A 80 26.06 -0.06 -4.13
CA ASP A 80 24.94 0.90 -4.06
C ASP A 80 23.68 0.22 -3.50
N GLU A 81 23.45 -1.07 -3.81
CA GLU A 81 22.38 -1.88 -3.24
C GLU A 81 22.56 -2.05 -1.71
N GLN A 82 23.79 -2.34 -1.27
CA GLN A 82 24.10 -2.47 0.15
C GLN A 82 23.88 -1.16 0.89
N LYS A 83 24.30 -0.03 0.31
CA LYS A 83 24.03 1.31 0.86
C LYS A 83 22.55 1.61 0.92
N ALA A 84 21.79 1.22 -0.12
CA ALA A 84 20.34 1.41 -0.15
C ALA A 84 19.66 0.61 0.97
N LEU A 85 20.00 -0.67 1.14
CA LEU A 85 19.46 -1.50 2.21
C LEU A 85 19.76 -0.91 3.60
N ILE A 86 21.00 -0.53 3.85
CA ILE A 86 21.41 0.11 5.12
C ILE A 86 20.62 1.39 5.36
N ARG A 87 20.47 2.24 4.33
CA ARG A 87 19.72 3.51 4.43
C ARG A 87 18.26 3.29 4.76
N VAL A 88 17.61 2.34 4.08
CA VAL A 88 16.18 2.03 4.30
C VAL A 88 15.95 1.50 5.71
N HIS A 89 16.75 0.52 6.15
CA HIS A 89 16.61 -0.04 7.50
C HIS A 89 16.97 0.95 8.60
N ARG A 90 17.93 1.86 8.36
CA ARG A 90 18.22 2.94 9.30
C ARG A 90 17.03 3.86 9.47
N LYS A 91 16.42 4.28 8.36
CA LYS A 91 15.22 5.11 8.41
C LYS A 91 14.07 4.41 9.14
N LEU A 92 13.80 3.15 8.79
CA LEU A 92 12.76 2.36 9.46
C LEU A 92 13.06 2.25 10.97
N TYR A 93 14.30 1.98 11.35
CA TYR A 93 14.70 1.92 12.75
C TYR A 93 14.48 3.26 13.46
N GLU A 94 14.89 4.38 12.87
CA GLU A 94 14.73 5.71 13.46
C GLU A 94 13.26 6.09 13.64
N ASP A 95 12.40 5.78 12.67
CA ASP A 95 10.98 6.09 12.72
C ASP A 95 10.20 5.15 13.68
N GLU A 96 10.56 3.87 13.73
CA GLU A 96 9.81 2.86 14.47
C GLU A 96 10.31 2.67 15.91
N SER A 97 11.60 2.87 16.18
CA SER A 97 12.17 2.65 17.53
C SER A 97 11.65 3.62 18.60
N VAL A 98 11.02 4.72 18.18
CA VAL A 98 10.36 5.69 19.08
C VAL A 98 8.91 5.30 19.40
N LEU A 99 8.37 4.27 18.72
CA LEU A 99 6.99 3.80 18.90
C LEU A 99 6.99 2.61 19.88
N PRO A 100 6.26 2.69 21.00
CA PRO A 100 6.11 1.54 21.87
C PRO A 100 5.22 0.46 21.22
N VAL A 101 5.51 -0.80 21.56
CA VAL A 101 4.84 -1.98 20.96
C VAL A 101 3.32 -1.94 21.14
N ASP A 102 2.85 -1.48 22.31
CA ASP A 102 1.42 -1.35 22.61
C ASP A 102 0.71 -0.33 21.69
N LEU A 103 1.39 0.77 21.33
CA LEU A 103 0.87 1.73 20.36
C LEU A 103 0.79 1.12 18.95
N VAL A 104 1.81 0.37 18.54
CA VAL A 104 1.83 -0.34 17.23
C VAL A 104 0.68 -1.35 17.14
N GLN A 105 0.48 -2.13 18.20
CA GLN A 105 -0.65 -3.08 18.29
C GLN A 105 -2.00 -2.36 18.25
N ALA A 106 -2.17 -1.30 19.06
CA ALA A 106 -3.40 -0.52 19.10
C ALA A 106 -3.73 0.14 17.75
N LEU A 107 -2.73 0.63 17.01
CA LEU A 107 -2.90 1.15 15.65
C LEU A 107 -3.40 0.07 14.68
N SER A 108 -2.79 -1.10 14.71
CA SER A 108 -3.17 -2.22 13.84
C SER A 108 -4.60 -2.70 14.12
N GLU A 109 -4.97 -2.86 15.40
CA GLU A 109 -6.32 -3.22 15.80
C GLU A 109 -7.34 -2.13 15.43
N ALA A 110 -7.02 -0.87 15.70
CA ALA A 110 -7.90 0.26 15.38
C ALA A 110 -8.11 0.37 13.86
N SER A 111 -7.08 0.15 13.05
CA SER A 111 -7.17 0.15 11.59
C SER A 111 -8.13 -0.95 11.10
N SER A 112 -7.95 -2.19 11.56
CA SER A 112 -8.82 -3.31 11.19
C SER A 112 -10.28 -3.09 11.61
N ASN A 113 -10.49 -2.59 12.84
CA ASN A 113 -11.84 -2.30 13.34
C ASN A 113 -12.49 -1.13 12.58
N CYS A 114 -11.74 -0.09 12.28
CA CYS A 114 -12.20 1.05 11.49
C CYS A 114 -12.62 0.61 10.09
N GLN A 115 -11.84 -0.25 9.43
CA GLN A 115 -12.14 -0.78 8.11
C GLN A 115 -13.41 -1.65 8.12
N ASN A 116 -13.58 -2.53 9.11
CA ASN A 116 -14.79 -3.32 9.26
C ASN A 116 -16.04 -2.46 9.41
N GLN A 117 -15.98 -1.42 10.25
CA GLN A 117 -17.10 -0.49 10.46
C GLN A 117 -17.37 0.38 9.24
N TRP A 118 -16.32 0.74 8.49
CA TRP A 118 -16.48 1.46 7.23
C TRP A 118 -17.26 0.64 6.20
N PHE A 119 -17.00 -0.66 6.06
CA PHE A 119 -17.77 -1.54 5.16
C PHE A 119 -19.26 -1.55 5.49
N GLU A 120 -19.62 -1.65 6.76
CA GLU A 120 -21.03 -1.65 7.16
C GLU A 120 -21.67 -0.25 7.02
N ALA A 121 -20.97 0.80 7.44
CA ALA A 121 -21.45 2.18 7.31
C ALA A 121 -21.64 2.61 5.85
N ARG A 122 -20.76 2.16 4.95
CA ARG A 122 -20.89 2.44 3.51
C ARG A 122 -22.17 1.83 2.92
N LYS A 123 -22.56 0.63 3.34
CA LYS A 123 -23.80 -0.03 2.86
C LYS A 123 -25.06 0.69 3.34
N THR A 124 -25.02 1.21 4.56
CA THR A 124 -26.20 1.81 5.21
C THR A 124 -26.24 3.33 5.10
N GLY A 125 -25.14 3.98 4.74
CA GLY A 125 -24.98 5.45 4.79
C GLY A 125 -24.83 6.00 6.22
N ASP A 126 -24.59 5.14 7.23
CA ASP A 126 -24.51 5.53 8.64
C ASP A 126 -23.11 5.96 9.07
N TYR A 127 -22.77 7.22 8.76
CA TYR A 127 -21.50 7.80 9.21
C TYR A 127 -21.39 7.88 10.75
N LYS A 128 -22.50 8.04 11.48
CA LYS A 128 -22.46 8.17 12.94
C LYS A 128 -21.98 6.90 13.63
N ALA A 129 -22.32 5.75 13.07
CA ALA A 129 -21.81 4.47 13.57
C ALA A 129 -20.32 4.27 13.29
N PHE A 130 -19.80 4.86 12.22
CA PHE A 130 -18.40 4.79 11.81
C PHE A 130 -17.49 5.79 12.55
N ALA A 131 -17.97 7.00 12.80
CA ALA A 131 -17.19 8.12 13.32
C ALA A 131 -16.34 7.78 14.56
N PRO A 132 -16.82 7.07 15.60
CA PRO A 132 -16.01 6.75 16.77
C PRO A 132 -14.76 5.91 16.47
N TYR A 133 -14.85 5.01 15.50
CA TYR A 133 -13.71 4.17 15.08
C TYR A 133 -12.69 4.98 14.30
N LEU A 134 -13.15 5.90 13.45
CA LEU A 134 -12.28 6.84 12.74
C LEU A 134 -11.58 7.80 13.72
N GLU A 135 -12.31 8.36 14.68
CA GLU A 135 -11.75 9.23 15.71
C GLU A 135 -10.63 8.52 16.48
N ARG A 136 -10.86 7.28 16.92
CA ARG A 136 -9.86 6.48 17.61
C ARG A 136 -8.61 6.24 16.76
N LEU A 137 -8.78 5.90 15.49
CA LEU A 137 -7.67 5.69 14.56
C LEU A 137 -6.88 6.99 14.35
N VAL A 138 -7.55 8.12 14.20
CA VAL A 138 -6.93 9.44 14.05
C VAL A 138 -6.15 9.85 15.30
N GLU A 139 -6.66 9.60 16.50
CA GLU A 139 -5.93 9.86 17.76
C GLU A 139 -4.62 9.08 17.84
N LEU A 140 -4.67 7.78 17.59
CA LEU A 140 -3.49 6.91 17.60
C LEU A 140 -2.48 7.29 16.51
N THR A 141 -2.98 7.66 15.33
CA THR A 141 -2.14 8.14 14.22
C THR A 141 -1.43 9.44 14.58
N LYS A 142 -2.12 10.38 15.23
CA LYS A 142 -1.51 11.62 15.73
C LYS A 142 -0.46 11.34 16.79
N GLU A 143 -0.70 10.41 17.71
CA GLU A 143 0.29 10.01 18.72
C GLU A 143 1.54 9.41 18.08
N SER A 144 1.36 8.49 17.11
CA SER A 144 2.46 7.91 16.35
C SER A 144 3.27 8.99 15.61
N ALA A 145 2.59 9.89 14.89
CA ALA A 145 3.25 10.98 14.17
C ALA A 145 4.00 11.93 15.11
N GLN A 146 3.46 12.22 16.30
CA GLN A 146 4.13 13.06 17.28
C GLN A 146 5.44 12.43 17.79
N ARG A 147 5.44 11.11 18.03
CA ARG A 147 6.61 10.37 18.49
C ARG A 147 7.71 10.27 17.42
N SER A 148 7.34 10.07 16.16
CA SER A 148 8.27 9.95 15.02
C SER A 148 8.49 11.25 14.25
N SER A 149 8.15 12.40 14.83
CA SER A 149 8.16 13.69 14.12
C SER A 149 9.58 14.18 13.75
N HIS A 150 10.58 13.89 14.56
CA HIS A 150 11.94 14.40 14.37
C HIS A 150 11.98 15.92 14.07
N GLY A 151 11.06 16.67 14.68
CA GLY A 151 10.93 18.12 14.49
C GLY A 151 10.07 18.59 13.32
N ARG A 152 9.48 17.67 12.54
CA ARG A 152 8.49 17.98 11.49
C ARG A 152 7.12 18.29 12.09
N SER A 153 6.24 18.92 11.30
CA SER A 153 4.81 18.97 11.63
C SER A 153 4.21 17.55 11.63
N LEU A 154 3.05 17.37 12.26
CA LEU A 154 2.39 16.05 12.26
C LEU A 154 2.03 15.61 10.84
N TYR A 155 1.58 16.56 10.00
CA TYR A 155 1.24 16.28 8.62
C TYR A 155 2.47 15.90 7.80
N ASP A 156 3.57 16.67 7.89
CA ASP A 156 4.80 16.37 7.18
C ASP A 156 5.44 15.06 7.66
N THR A 157 5.25 14.69 8.92
CA THR A 157 5.68 13.39 9.45
C THR A 157 4.94 12.24 8.77
N LEU A 158 3.63 12.37 8.57
CA LEU A 158 2.83 11.37 7.87
C LEU A 158 3.13 11.37 6.37
N LEU A 159 3.28 12.54 5.76
CA LEU A 159 3.66 12.70 4.36
C LEU A 159 5.00 12.04 4.06
N TYR A 160 5.99 12.22 4.91
CA TYR A 160 7.34 11.64 4.76
C TYR A 160 7.35 10.11 4.72
N LYS A 161 6.32 9.44 5.27
CA LYS A 161 6.16 7.97 5.17
C LYS A 161 5.82 7.51 3.75
N TYR A 162 5.23 8.39 2.93
CA TYR A 162 4.82 8.13 1.55
C TYR A 162 5.79 8.75 0.53
N ASP A 163 6.19 10.01 0.77
CA ASP A 163 7.03 10.81 -0.12
C ASP A 163 8.26 11.34 0.63
N MET A 164 9.28 10.51 0.71
CA MET A 164 10.54 10.91 1.33
C MET A 164 11.23 12.03 0.55
N GLY A 165 11.56 13.12 1.27
CA GLY A 165 12.31 14.23 0.69
C GLY A 165 11.45 15.44 0.32
N PHE A 166 10.14 15.35 0.45
CA PHE A 166 9.22 16.47 0.25
C PHE A 166 8.56 16.88 1.57
N ASP A 167 8.31 18.17 1.71
CA ASP A 167 7.42 18.72 2.73
C ASP A 167 6.11 19.25 2.11
N SER A 168 5.15 19.58 2.95
CA SER A 168 3.85 20.07 2.50
C SER A 168 3.92 21.39 1.74
N ALA A 169 4.91 22.24 1.99
CA ALA A 169 5.08 23.52 1.29
C ALA A 169 5.61 23.32 -0.15
N GLU A 170 6.54 22.37 -0.32
CA GLU A 170 7.06 22.01 -1.65
C GLU A 170 5.95 21.37 -2.50
N ILE A 171 5.17 20.45 -1.91
CA ILE A 171 4.03 19.81 -2.59
C ILE A 171 2.94 20.84 -2.94
N ALA A 172 2.63 21.78 -2.03
CA ALA A 172 1.69 22.85 -2.33
C ALA A 172 2.15 23.68 -3.54
N THR A 173 3.44 23.98 -3.64
CA THR A 173 3.99 24.71 -4.78
C THR A 173 3.84 23.95 -6.10
N LEU A 174 4.06 22.63 -6.09
CA LEU A 174 3.83 21.76 -7.25
C LEU A 174 2.35 21.74 -7.64
N PHE A 175 1.46 21.58 -6.67
CA PHE A 175 0.02 21.53 -6.91
C PHE A 175 -0.55 22.86 -7.41
N ASP A 176 -0.06 23.99 -6.94
CA ASP A 176 -0.43 25.31 -7.46
C ASP A 176 -0.11 25.44 -8.96
N GLY A 177 1.02 24.89 -9.40
CA GLY A 177 1.39 24.82 -10.81
C GLY A 177 0.48 23.89 -11.62
N MET A 178 0.21 22.70 -11.08
CA MET A 178 -0.70 21.74 -11.68
C MET A 178 -2.13 22.27 -11.78
N GLU A 179 -2.64 22.91 -10.73
CA GLU A 179 -4.00 23.47 -10.69
C GLU A 179 -4.20 24.48 -11.83
N LYS A 180 -3.25 25.39 -12.04
CA LYS A 180 -3.31 26.38 -13.15
C LYS A 180 -3.40 25.69 -14.50
N THR A 181 -2.58 24.65 -14.71
CA THR A 181 -2.58 23.90 -15.97
C THR A 181 -3.89 23.16 -16.17
N ILE A 182 -4.38 22.47 -15.14
CA ILE A 182 -5.65 21.72 -15.18
C ILE A 182 -6.81 22.67 -15.48
N LYS A 183 -6.88 23.83 -14.79
CA LYS A 183 -7.93 24.83 -15.04
C LYS A 183 -7.90 25.33 -16.49
N ALA A 184 -6.73 25.63 -17.03
CA ALA A 184 -6.60 26.07 -18.42
C ALA A 184 -7.04 24.99 -19.42
N VAL A 185 -6.72 23.73 -19.17
CA VAL A 185 -7.19 22.59 -20.01
C VAL A 185 -8.71 22.42 -19.88
N MET A 186 -9.25 22.49 -18.67
CA MET A 186 -10.69 22.41 -18.42
C MET A 186 -11.48 23.52 -19.13
N GLU A 187 -10.95 24.75 -19.16
CA GLU A 187 -11.53 25.85 -19.93
C GLU A 187 -11.55 25.57 -21.42
N GLN A 188 -10.43 25.04 -21.96
CA GLN A 188 -10.34 24.65 -23.37
C GLN A 188 -11.34 23.52 -23.71
N VAL A 189 -11.44 22.48 -22.88
CA VAL A 189 -12.42 21.40 -23.07
C VAL A 189 -13.85 21.95 -23.00
N SER A 190 -14.14 22.80 -22.02
CA SER A 190 -15.49 23.39 -21.84
C SER A 190 -15.92 24.29 -22.99
N SER A 191 -14.98 25.03 -23.57
CA SER A 191 -15.19 25.93 -24.72
C SER A 191 -15.16 25.20 -26.08
N SER A 192 -14.73 23.92 -26.11
CA SER A 192 -14.66 23.15 -27.35
C SER A 192 -16.03 23.02 -28.00
N THR A 193 -16.06 23.12 -29.33
CA THR A 193 -17.25 22.83 -30.13
C THR A 193 -17.47 21.33 -30.33
N LYS A 194 -16.42 20.51 -30.09
CA LYS A 194 -16.54 19.06 -30.06
C LYS A 194 -17.09 18.65 -28.70
N LYS A 195 -18.35 18.25 -28.68
CA LYS A 195 -19.01 17.72 -27.48
C LYS A 195 -19.23 16.21 -27.67
N VAL A 196 -18.86 15.46 -26.66
CA VAL A 196 -19.33 14.08 -26.53
C VAL A 196 -20.77 14.15 -26.04
N THR A 197 -21.67 13.45 -26.71
CA THR A 197 -23.08 13.39 -26.34
C THR A 197 -23.40 12.11 -25.60
N ASP A 198 -24.51 12.07 -24.86
CA ASP A 198 -24.99 10.85 -24.19
C ASP A 198 -25.16 9.69 -25.19
N GLN A 199 -25.47 9.99 -26.46
CA GLN A 199 -25.59 8.99 -27.51
C GLN A 199 -24.24 8.39 -27.90
N ASP A 200 -23.15 9.19 -27.88
CA ASP A 200 -21.80 8.71 -28.17
C ASP A 200 -21.29 7.77 -27.07
N GLU A 201 -21.74 8.00 -25.84
CA GLU A 201 -21.36 7.21 -24.67
C GLU A 201 -22.35 6.09 -24.31
N ALA A 202 -23.50 6.01 -24.97
CA ALA A 202 -24.59 5.09 -24.61
C ALA A 202 -24.12 3.62 -24.52
N PHE A 203 -23.22 3.19 -25.41
CA PHE A 203 -22.67 1.84 -25.42
C PHE A 203 -21.89 1.52 -24.11
N LEU A 204 -21.33 2.50 -23.42
CA LEU A 204 -20.59 2.29 -22.17
C LEU A 204 -21.51 1.87 -21.01
N TYR A 205 -22.79 2.22 -21.10
CA TYR A 205 -23.83 1.98 -20.10
C TYR A 205 -24.81 0.88 -20.50
N GLU A 206 -24.53 0.16 -21.59
CA GLU A 206 -25.27 -1.02 -21.94
C GLU A 206 -24.99 -2.17 -20.98
N LYS A 207 -25.92 -3.12 -20.91
CA LYS A 207 -25.73 -4.35 -20.14
C LYS A 207 -24.79 -5.30 -20.84
N TYR A 208 -23.63 -5.50 -20.24
CA TYR A 208 -22.67 -6.49 -20.69
C TYR A 208 -22.67 -7.68 -19.74
N ASP A 209 -22.81 -8.86 -20.29
CA ASP A 209 -22.73 -10.12 -19.55
C ASP A 209 -21.41 -10.21 -18.77
N ILE A 210 -21.50 -10.61 -17.49
CA ILE A 210 -20.35 -10.64 -16.58
C ILE A 210 -19.25 -11.59 -17.06
N GLU A 211 -19.62 -12.73 -17.66
CA GLU A 211 -18.60 -13.66 -18.18
C GLU A 211 -17.89 -13.10 -19.41
N LYS A 212 -18.57 -12.29 -20.20
CA LYS A 212 -17.92 -11.54 -21.30
C LYS A 212 -17.00 -10.45 -20.79
N GLN A 213 -17.38 -9.73 -19.71
CA GLN A 213 -16.50 -8.75 -19.06
C GLN A 213 -15.24 -9.44 -18.50
N LYS A 214 -15.37 -10.60 -17.86
CA LYS A 214 -14.22 -11.40 -17.38
C LYS A 214 -13.32 -11.85 -18.52
N ALA A 215 -13.89 -12.37 -19.60
CA ALA A 215 -13.13 -12.81 -20.78
C ALA A 215 -12.37 -11.64 -21.43
N PHE A 216 -13.03 -10.48 -21.57
CA PHE A 216 -12.41 -9.27 -22.09
C PHE A 216 -11.28 -8.75 -21.18
N SER A 217 -11.50 -8.73 -19.87
CA SER A 217 -10.48 -8.36 -18.89
C SER A 217 -9.23 -9.26 -19.00
N LYS A 218 -9.46 -10.57 -19.15
CA LYS A 218 -8.36 -11.52 -19.35
C LYS A 218 -7.59 -11.24 -20.64
N GLN A 219 -8.28 -10.90 -21.72
CA GLN A 219 -7.63 -10.54 -22.97
C GLN A 219 -6.79 -9.26 -22.82
N VAL A 220 -7.37 -8.21 -22.20
CA VAL A 220 -6.66 -6.95 -21.98
C VAL A 220 -5.40 -7.15 -21.12
N LEU A 221 -5.50 -7.90 -20.03
CA LEU A 221 -4.35 -8.23 -19.20
C LEU A 221 -3.28 -9.03 -19.96
N THR A 222 -3.71 -9.98 -20.82
CA THR A 222 -2.79 -10.73 -21.69
C THR A 222 -2.04 -9.78 -22.63
N ASP A 223 -2.74 -8.86 -23.26
CA ASP A 223 -2.16 -7.88 -24.19
C ASP A 223 -1.23 -6.89 -23.47
N MET A 224 -1.44 -6.64 -22.16
CA MET A 224 -0.54 -5.87 -21.31
C MET A 224 0.71 -6.64 -20.88
N GLY A 225 0.77 -7.95 -21.05
CA GLY A 225 1.89 -8.79 -20.60
C GLY A 225 1.76 -9.33 -19.17
N PHE A 226 0.53 -9.40 -18.66
CA PHE A 226 0.26 -9.95 -17.33
C PHE A 226 0.47 -11.47 -17.29
N GLU A 227 1.24 -11.93 -16.30
CA GLU A 227 1.61 -13.35 -16.14
C GLU A 227 0.63 -14.07 -15.20
N PHE A 228 -0.36 -14.75 -15.77
CA PHE A 228 -1.41 -15.44 -14.99
C PHE A 228 -0.89 -16.59 -14.13
N ASP A 229 0.24 -17.21 -14.48
CA ASP A 229 0.85 -18.29 -13.69
C ASP A 229 1.46 -17.80 -12.38
N ARG A 230 1.71 -16.49 -12.28
CA ARG A 230 2.25 -15.80 -11.08
C ARG A 230 1.22 -14.94 -10.36
N SER A 231 -0.06 -15.12 -10.68
CA SER A 231 -1.08 -14.21 -10.17
C SER A 231 -2.48 -14.81 -10.13
N SER A 232 -3.33 -14.17 -9.36
CA SER A 232 -4.76 -14.48 -9.32
C SER A 232 -5.61 -13.20 -9.33
N ILE A 233 -6.87 -13.34 -9.75
CA ILE A 233 -7.83 -12.24 -9.82
C ILE A 233 -8.99 -12.54 -8.88
N GLY A 234 -9.18 -11.69 -7.86
CA GLY A 234 -10.31 -11.72 -6.95
C GLY A 234 -11.39 -10.72 -7.30
N VAL A 235 -12.56 -10.84 -6.66
CA VAL A 235 -13.66 -9.89 -6.80
C VAL A 235 -13.97 -9.28 -5.44
N VAL A 236 -13.93 -7.96 -5.35
CA VAL A 236 -14.10 -7.20 -4.09
C VAL A 236 -14.89 -5.90 -4.33
N ALA A 237 -15.33 -5.27 -3.23
CA ALA A 237 -16.01 -3.98 -3.32
C ALA A 237 -15.06 -2.80 -3.60
N HIS A 238 -13.79 -2.90 -3.18
CA HIS A 238 -12.76 -1.89 -3.40
C HIS A 238 -11.49 -2.57 -3.95
N PRO A 239 -11.30 -2.54 -5.28
CA PRO A 239 -10.17 -3.17 -5.94
C PRO A 239 -8.81 -2.73 -5.41
N PHE A 240 -7.86 -3.66 -5.40
CA PHE A 240 -6.48 -3.45 -4.97
C PHE A 240 -5.55 -4.52 -5.54
N THR A 241 -4.27 -4.24 -5.53
CA THR A 241 -3.19 -5.20 -5.82
C THR A 241 -2.47 -5.59 -4.53
N SER A 242 -2.14 -6.85 -4.38
CA SER A 242 -1.43 -7.39 -3.21
C SER A 242 -0.23 -8.22 -3.66
N ASN A 243 0.95 -7.84 -3.20
CA ASN A 243 2.16 -8.65 -3.34
C ASN A 243 2.25 -9.61 -2.16
N VAL A 244 2.02 -10.89 -2.43
CA VAL A 244 2.03 -11.97 -1.44
C VAL A 244 3.34 -12.77 -1.48
N GLY A 245 4.08 -12.63 -2.57
CA GLY A 245 5.34 -13.30 -2.79
C GLY A 245 5.86 -13.03 -4.20
N GLU A 246 7.07 -13.49 -4.49
CA GLU A 246 7.75 -13.25 -5.75
C GLU A 246 6.95 -13.72 -6.97
N ASP A 247 6.30 -14.88 -6.83
CA ASP A 247 5.48 -15.53 -7.84
C ASP A 247 4.00 -15.64 -7.41
N ASP A 248 3.52 -14.74 -6.55
CA ASP A 248 2.11 -14.65 -6.16
C ASP A 248 1.71 -13.17 -5.98
N ILE A 249 1.41 -12.52 -7.11
CA ILE A 249 0.90 -11.16 -7.14
C ILE A 249 -0.60 -11.23 -7.41
N ARG A 250 -1.42 -10.76 -6.47
CA ARG A 250 -2.88 -10.86 -6.54
C ARG A 250 -3.49 -9.52 -6.84
N ILE A 251 -4.34 -9.48 -7.86
CA ILE A 251 -5.15 -8.29 -8.15
C ILE A 251 -6.61 -8.57 -7.84
N THR A 252 -7.35 -7.54 -7.58
CA THR A 252 -8.79 -7.63 -7.39
C THR A 252 -9.51 -6.67 -8.32
N THR A 253 -10.76 -6.97 -8.64
CA THR A 253 -11.61 -6.12 -9.46
C THR A 253 -13.05 -6.21 -8.97
N ARG A 254 -13.92 -5.43 -9.55
CA ARG A 254 -15.37 -5.55 -9.40
C ARG A 254 -16.02 -5.56 -10.77
N PHE A 255 -17.07 -6.34 -10.89
CA PHE A 255 -17.90 -6.37 -12.08
C PHE A 255 -19.22 -5.68 -11.78
N GLU A 256 -19.51 -4.61 -12.50
CA GLU A 256 -20.74 -3.83 -12.38
C GLU A 256 -21.50 -3.85 -13.69
N ASP A 257 -22.82 -4.00 -13.59
CA ASP A 257 -23.74 -3.83 -14.67
C ASP A 257 -24.63 -2.61 -14.32
N PRO A 258 -24.66 -1.55 -15.12
CA PRO A 258 -24.30 -1.47 -16.54
C PRO A 258 -23.01 -0.68 -16.87
N ASN A 259 -22.00 -0.59 -16.03
CA ASN A 259 -20.83 0.26 -16.27
C ASN A 259 -19.56 -0.56 -16.56
N VAL A 260 -19.37 -0.94 -17.84
CA VAL A 260 -18.17 -1.70 -18.26
C VAL A 260 -16.86 -0.91 -18.13
N THR A 261 -16.91 0.42 -18.23
CA THR A 261 -15.70 1.25 -18.16
C THR A 261 -15.08 1.25 -16.76
N SER A 262 -15.89 1.30 -15.72
CA SER A 262 -15.42 1.22 -14.33
C SER A 262 -14.59 -0.05 -14.10
N GLN A 263 -15.09 -1.18 -14.59
CA GLN A 263 -14.42 -2.47 -14.49
C GLN A 263 -13.15 -2.51 -15.35
N LEU A 264 -13.21 -2.03 -16.59
CA LEU A 264 -12.07 -2.04 -17.53
C LEU A 264 -10.92 -1.17 -16.99
N PHE A 265 -11.20 0.05 -16.57
CA PHE A 265 -10.16 0.92 -16.02
C PHE A 265 -9.57 0.37 -14.72
N THR A 266 -10.39 -0.24 -13.89
CA THR A 266 -9.92 -0.91 -12.67
C THR A 266 -8.96 -2.05 -13.01
N ILE A 267 -9.32 -2.94 -13.95
CA ILE A 267 -8.45 -4.08 -14.26
C ILE A 267 -7.14 -3.66 -14.94
N VAL A 268 -7.16 -2.59 -15.73
CA VAL A 268 -5.95 -2.01 -16.32
C VAL A 268 -5.07 -1.38 -15.25
N HIS A 269 -5.66 -0.67 -14.30
CA HIS A 269 -4.96 -0.03 -13.19
C HIS A 269 -4.27 -1.07 -12.29
N GLU A 270 -5.03 -2.03 -11.79
CA GLU A 270 -4.48 -3.10 -10.93
C GLU A 270 -3.51 -4.00 -11.69
N GLY A 271 -3.79 -4.27 -12.97
CA GLY A 271 -2.86 -4.98 -13.86
C GLY A 271 -1.53 -4.26 -14.03
N GLY A 272 -1.55 -2.93 -14.11
CA GLY A 272 -0.34 -2.10 -14.15
C GLY A 272 0.50 -2.24 -12.89
N HIS A 273 -0.11 -2.17 -11.71
CA HIS A 273 0.58 -2.44 -10.44
C HIS A 273 1.18 -3.84 -10.39
N ALA A 274 0.40 -4.85 -10.81
CA ALA A 274 0.89 -6.23 -10.79
C ALA A 274 2.08 -6.45 -11.75
N ILE A 275 2.02 -5.90 -12.96
CA ILE A 275 3.14 -5.99 -13.93
C ILE A 275 4.39 -5.30 -13.37
N TYR A 276 4.25 -4.17 -12.67
CA TYR A 276 5.34 -3.53 -11.96
C TYR A 276 5.96 -4.47 -10.92
N GLU A 277 5.14 -5.07 -10.05
CA GLU A 277 5.59 -6.02 -9.03
C GLU A 277 6.26 -7.27 -9.64
N MET A 278 5.70 -7.82 -10.73
CA MET A 278 6.28 -8.95 -11.47
C MET A 278 7.63 -8.61 -12.10
N GLY A 279 7.81 -7.35 -12.52
CA GLY A 279 9.03 -6.84 -13.10
C GLY A 279 10.09 -6.44 -12.08
N ALA A 280 9.73 -6.31 -10.80
CA ALA A 280 10.67 -6.08 -9.72
C ALA A 280 11.59 -7.30 -9.62
N SER A 281 12.80 -7.17 -10.14
CA SER A 281 13.73 -8.28 -10.33
C SER A 281 14.11 -8.94 -9.01
N SER A 282 14.27 -10.26 -9.03
CA SER A 282 14.79 -11.06 -7.91
C SER A 282 16.21 -10.67 -7.46
N GLY A 283 16.90 -9.82 -8.22
CA GLY A 283 18.24 -9.31 -7.90
C GLY A 283 18.24 -8.08 -6.99
N TRP A 284 17.10 -7.43 -6.80
CA TRP A 284 16.97 -6.32 -5.86
C TRP A 284 16.60 -6.85 -4.48
N ILE A 285 17.20 -6.28 -3.47
CA ILE A 285 16.87 -6.60 -2.09
C ILE A 285 15.43 -6.08 -1.87
N LYS A 286 14.50 -7.00 -1.63
CA LYS A 286 13.09 -6.68 -1.50
C LYS A 286 12.88 -5.85 -0.25
N GLY A 287 12.13 -4.76 -0.40
CA GLY A 287 11.89 -3.81 0.68
C GLY A 287 12.73 -2.53 0.61
N THR A 288 13.60 -2.40 -0.40
CA THR A 288 14.40 -1.17 -0.61
C THR A 288 13.82 -0.22 -1.64
#